data_16e85761ba15a7a4bedd774924459f63
#
_entry.id   16e85761ba15a7a4bedd774924459f63
#
_cell.length_a   1.000
_cell.length_b   1.000
_cell.length_c   1.000
_cell.angle_alpha   90.00
_cell.angle_beta   90.00
_cell.angle_gamma   90.00
#
_symmetry.space_group_name_H-M   'P 1'
#
loop_
_entity.id
_entity.type
_entity.pdbx_description
1 polymer ?
#
loop_
_entity_poly.entity_id
_entity_poly.type
_entity_poly.pdbx_seq_one_letter_code
_entity_poly.pdbx_strand_id
1 'polypeptide(L)'
;MNIREYLKKSKLIADGSFGTYYSKKYKTVDIPEYTNITAPQRISEIHTEYINSGAKLIRTNTFASNTYSLDCSIEQVKENIKAAYKIAKEAVEQSGKEIFIAGNIGPVPAVFQPDFEAVEEEYYQIAKTFIDEGADILCFETFTQSEHIMPAIKRIKEECNPFIIVQFCVNQYGYSEAGESAERLVSETAFSKCVDAVGLNCGVGPAHMQQILSKINLNNNCFVTAMPNAGYPLLVRNRVKYADNPIYFASKVNDMALLGADIIGGCCGTTPDYIREVAKTVDLTPTVKSDETSANNENEKPVIKKSFFRNADGTIKDKKLIAVELAPPFGADDKKLLEAAHMLKGLGVDVLTFPDSPSGRTRIDSVLMAQKVKNVTGFEVMPHICCRDKNAIAMRSTFLGASINDINNFLIITGDPIPVMARQVVKSVFNFDSVGLMRIADEMNSEALKDSPLTYGGAINQSRRRIESEIKRVQKKMEAGAEFFLTQPVFTAEDAERLRRVKEETGARILCGIMPLVSRKNALFMKNEISGVNVTDEVIERYPENAGREDGENVGVELAKEMIAATRDFADGYYFSFPFNRTYLLKRIIEEL
;
A
#
# COMPACT_ATOMS: atom_id res chain seq x y z
N MET A 1 32.35 2.34 -23.51
CA MET A 1 32.51 2.55 -22.04
C MET A 1 31.30 1.94 -21.33
N ASN A 2 31.49 1.32 -20.15
CA ASN A 2 30.35 0.79 -19.37
C ASN A 2 29.53 1.93 -18.76
N ILE A 3 28.20 1.79 -18.68
CA ILE A 3 27.31 2.84 -18.15
C ILE A 3 27.65 3.24 -16.70
N ARG A 4 28.06 2.29 -15.85
CA ARG A 4 28.48 2.58 -14.47
C ARG A 4 29.70 3.51 -14.41
N GLU A 5 30.64 3.34 -15.34
CA GLU A 5 31.82 4.21 -15.44
C GLU A 5 31.48 5.57 -16.05
N TYR A 6 30.51 5.60 -16.97
CA TYR A 6 30.02 6.84 -17.53
C TYR A 6 29.36 7.71 -16.45
N LEU A 7 28.45 7.14 -15.67
CA LEU A 7 27.71 7.86 -14.63
C LEU A 7 28.59 8.39 -13.49
N LYS A 8 29.77 7.78 -13.26
CA LYS A 8 30.78 8.33 -12.34
C LYS A 8 31.44 9.62 -12.86
N LYS A 9 31.37 9.88 -14.15
CA LYS A 9 32.05 11.01 -14.80
C LYS A 9 31.08 12.08 -15.30
N SER A 10 29.85 11.72 -15.60
CA SER A 10 28.88 12.61 -16.18
C SER A 10 27.46 12.11 -15.89
N LYS A 11 26.52 13.02 -15.71
CA LYS A 11 25.10 12.70 -15.75
C LYS A 11 24.72 12.25 -17.16
N LEU A 12 23.61 11.50 -17.28
CA LEU A 12 23.21 10.87 -18.52
C LEU A 12 21.83 11.37 -18.95
N ILE A 13 21.73 11.87 -20.18
CA ILE A 13 20.47 12.27 -20.78
C ILE A 13 19.84 11.06 -21.47
N ALA A 14 18.66 10.66 -21.02
CA ALA A 14 17.83 9.67 -21.67
C ALA A 14 16.90 10.30 -22.72
N ASP A 15 16.25 9.47 -23.50
CA ASP A 15 15.24 9.87 -24.46
C ASP A 15 13.96 10.39 -23.77
N GLY A 16 12.96 10.73 -24.59
CA GLY A 16 11.62 11.13 -24.16
C GLY A 16 10.58 10.04 -24.36
N SER A 17 9.32 10.47 -24.48
CA SER A 17 8.21 9.56 -24.69
C SER A 17 8.28 8.86 -26.02
N PHE A 18 8.15 7.53 -26.00
CA PHE A 18 8.00 6.77 -27.25
C PHE A 18 6.53 6.78 -27.72
N GLY A 19 5.61 6.24 -26.94
CA GLY A 19 4.22 6.03 -27.34
C GLY A 19 3.47 7.32 -27.69
N THR A 20 3.52 8.36 -26.84
CA THR A 20 2.82 9.61 -27.12
C THR A 20 3.43 10.37 -28.31
N TYR A 21 4.75 10.27 -28.51
CA TYR A 21 5.40 10.87 -29.65
C TYR A 21 5.07 10.11 -30.95
N TYR A 22 5.08 8.79 -30.92
CA TYR A 22 4.65 7.94 -32.02
C TYR A 22 3.22 8.29 -32.49
N SER A 23 2.27 8.32 -31.53
CA SER A 23 0.88 8.67 -31.83
C SER A 23 0.72 10.08 -32.40
N LYS A 24 1.50 11.06 -31.92
CA LYS A 24 1.52 12.44 -32.44
C LYS A 24 2.08 12.49 -33.85
N LYS A 25 3.21 11.84 -34.10
CA LYS A 25 3.95 11.86 -35.36
C LYS A 25 3.18 11.17 -36.48
N TYR A 26 2.68 9.98 -36.23
CA TYR A 26 2.00 9.15 -37.24
C TYR A 26 0.47 9.26 -37.21
N LYS A 27 -0.10 10.08 -36.29
CA LYS A 27 -1.54 10.35 -36.16
C LYS A 27 -2.36 9.07 -35.97
N THR A 28 -1.84 8.10 -35.23
CA THR A 28 -2.47 6.82 -34.93
C THR A 28 -2.75 6.67 -33.44
N VAL A 29 -3.65 5.77 -33.10
CA VAL A 29 -3.93 5.32 -31.72
C VAL A 29 -3.46 3.87 -31.47
N ASP A 30 -2.81 3.28 -32.46
CA ASP A 30 -2.31 1.91 -32.35
C ASP A 30 -1.19 1.79 -31.31
N ILE A 31 -1.06 0.61 -30.76
CA ILE A 31 0.03 0.27 -29.82
C ILE A 31 1.35 0.25 -30.64
N PRO A 32 2.34 1.09 -30.30
CA PRO A 32 3.56 1.23 -31.09
C PRO A 32 4.35 -0.08 -31.22
N GLU A 33 4.28 -0.96 -30.23
CA GLU A 33 5.01 -2.22 -30.17
C GLU A 33 4.69 -3.15 -31.35
N TYR A 34 3.47 -3.13 -31.88
CA TYR A 34 3.14 -3.91 -33.09
C TYR A 34 3.98 -3.47 -34.30
N THR A 35 4.42 -2.22 -34.32
CA THR A 35 5.22 -1.71 -35.47
C THR A 35 6.69 -2.10 -35.41
N ASN A 36 7.17 -2.70 -34.33
CA ASN A 36 8.50 -3.32 -34.31
C ASN A 36 8.65 -4.36 -35.41
N ILE A 37 7.55 -5.04 -35.76
CA ILE A 37 7.52 -6.07 -36.81
C ILE A 37 6.91 -5.53 -38.09
N THR A 38 5.81 -4.76 -38.01
CA THR A 38 5.05 -4.35 -39.22
C THR A 38 5.58 -3.12 -39.93
N ALA A 39 6.25 -2.22 -39.19
CA ALA A 39 6.82 -0.97 -39.78
C ALA A 39 8.08 -0.51 -39.00
N PRO A 40 9.17 -1.32 -38.96
CA PRO A 40 10.36 -1.06 -38.14
C PRO A 40 11.04 0.29 -38.45
N GLN A 41 10.91 0.82 -39.67
CA GLN A 41 11.46 2.11 -40.08
C GLN A 41 10.91 3.27 -39.23
N ARG A 42 9.61 3.22 -38.83
CA ARG A 42 9.00 4.25 -37.99
C ARG A 42 9.64 4.29 -36.60
N ILE A 43 10.01 3.12 -36.07
CA ILE A 43 10.67 2.99 -34.78
C ILE A 43 12.09 3.50 -34.84
N SER A 44 12.83 3.10 -35.91
CA SER A 44 14.19 3.58 -36.19
C SER A 44 14.26 5.10 -36.33
N GLU A 45 13.29 5.71 -37.03
CA GLU A 45 13.21 7.18 -37.16
C GLU A 45 13.11 7.86 -35.80
N ILE A 46 12.27 7.37 -34.88
CA ILE A 46 12.09 7.95 -33.54
C ILE A 46 13.38 7.84 -32.73
N HIS A 47 14.02 6.67 -32.71
CA HIS A 47 15.32 6.51 -32.06
C HIS A 47 16.36 7.49 -32.60
N THR A 48 16.44 7.61 -33.93
CA THR A 48 17.38 8.54 -34.61
C THR A 48 17.11 9.99 -34.22
N GLU A 49 15.85 10.39 -34.12
CA GLU A 49 15.48 11.76 -33.73
C GLU A 49 15.88 12.06 -32.28
N TYR A 50 15.69 11.13 -31.35
CA TYR A 50 16.15 11.28 -29.98
C TYR A 50 17.66 11.31 -29.83
N ILE A 51 18.37 10.43 -30.52
CA ILE A 51 19.85 10.42 -30.59
C ILE A 51 20.38 11.77 -31.14
N ASN A 52 19.76 12.30 -32.19
CA ASN A 52 20.13 13.58 -32.78
C ASN A 52 19.78 14.78 -31.90
N SER A 53 18.85 14.61 -30.98
CA SER A 53 18.47 15.63 -29.99
C SER A 53 19.35 15.62 -28.74
N GLY A 54 20.30 14.70 -28.64
CA GLY A 54 21.27 14.67 -27.53
C GLY A 54 21.06 13.56 -26.51
N ALA A 55 20.09 12.65 -26.72
CA ALA A 55 19.96 11.48 -25.89
C ALA A 55 21.21 10.60 -25.93
N LYS A 56 21.69 10.18 -24.77
CA LYS A 56 22.81 9.25 -24.58
C LYS A 56 22.35 7.87 -24.13
N LEU A 57 21.10 7.75 -23.70
CA LEU A 57 20.39 6.51 -23.40
C LEU A 57 19.07 6.52 -24.19
N ILE A 58 18.82 5.48 -24.96
CA ILE A 58 17.52 5.24 -25.59
C ILE A 58 16.88 3.98 -25.01
N ARG A 59 15.56 4.01 -24.84
CA ARG A 59 14.76 2.87 -24.41
C ARG A 59 14.14 2.17 -25.61
N THR A 60 14.16 0.84 -25.65
CA THR A 60 13.49 0.09 -26.73
C THR A 60 11.98 0.35 -26.75
N ASN A 61 11.34 0.18 -27.90
CA ASN A 61 9.88 0.30 -28.04
C ASN A 61 9.19 -0.98 -27.57
N THR A 62 9.21 -1.23 -26.26
CA THR A 62 8.74 -2.48 -25.63
C THR A 62 8.03 -2.27 -24.31
N PHE A 63 7.57 -1.05 -24.00
CA PHE A 63 6.85 -0.73 -22.78
C PHE A 63 5.62 -1.64 -22.56
N ALA A 64 4.84 -1.88 -23.61
CA ALA A 64 3.67 -2.74 -23.58
C ALA A 64 3.94 -4.17 -24.09
N SER A 65 5.21 -4.57 -24.26
CA SER A 65 5.57 -5.92 -24.74
C SER A 65 5.43 -6.96 -23.64
N ASN A 66 4.20 -7.28 -23.29
CA ASN A 66 3.80 -8.35 -22.40
C ASN A 66 2.57 -9.08 -22.97
N THR A 67 2.31 -10.30 -22.50
CA THR A 67 1.24 -11.16 -23.03
C THR A 67 -0.14 -10.55 -22.89
N TYR A 68 -0.38 -9.81 -21.81
CA TYR A 68 -1.66 -9.16 -21.51
C TYR A 68 -1.93 -7.94 -22.40
N SER A 69 -0.94 -7.08 -22.58
CA SER A 69 -1.12 -5.84 -23.35
C SER A 69 -1.15 -6.08 -24.86
N LEU A 70 -0.41 -7.08 -25.35
CA LEU A 70 -0.39 -7.45 -26.76
C LEU A 70 -1.39 -8.56 -27.11
N ASP A 71 -2.09 -9.14 -26.13
CA ASP A 71 -3.01 -10.26 -26.33
C ASP A 71 -2.39 -11.38 -27.17
N CYS A 72 -1.20 -11.85 -26.79
CA CYS A 72 -0.41 -12.81 -27.55
C CYS A 72 0.38 -13.77 -26.66
N SER A 73 1.01 -14.79 -27.28
CA SER A 73 1.86 -15.74 -26.54
C SER A 73 3.19 -15.12 -26.10
N ILE A 74 3.83 -15.71 -25.09
CA ILE A 74 5.14 -15.26 -24.62
C ILE A 74 6.22 -15.37 -25.72
N GLU A 75 6.10 -16.34 -26.63
CA GLU A 75 7.00 -16.49 -27.78
C GLU A 75 6.88 -15.29 -28.72
N GLN A 76 5.66 -14.80 -28.98
CA GLN A 76 5.43 -13.61 -29.79
C GLN A 76 5.94 -12.33 -29.09
N VAL A 77 5.81 -12.26 -27.76
CA VAL A 77 6.44 -11.19 -26.97
C VAL A 77 7.96 -11.20 -27.13
N LYS A 78 8.60 -12.38 -27.05
CA LYS A 78 10.05 -12.53 -27.26
C LYS A 78 10.48 -12.11 -28.67
N GLU A 79 9.71 -12.47 -29.68
CA GLU A 79 9.98 -12.02 -31.07
C GLU A 79 9.87 -10.50 -31.21
N ASN A 80 8.87 -9.90 -30.58
CA ASN A 80 8.69 -8.45 -30.58
C ASN A 80 9.87 -7.74 -29.90
N ILE A 81 10.33 -8.25 -28.75
CA ILE A 81 11.50 -7.73 -28.03
C ILE A 81 12.77 -7.81 -28.87
N LYS A 82 13.04 -8.95 -29.52
CA LYS A 82 14.19 -9.13 -30.40
C LYS A 82 14.18 -8.13 -31.55
N ALA A 83 13.01 -7.95 -32.19
CA ALA A 83 12.84 -6.98 -33.26
C ALA A 83 13.12 -5.54 -32.78
N ALA A 84 12.54 -5.14 -31.66
CA ALA A 84 12.71 -3.81 -31.08
C ALA A 84 14.17 -3.53 -30.70
N TYR A 85 14.84 -4.50 -30.06
CA TYR A 85 16.24 -4.35 -29.65
C TYR A 85 17.17 -4.24 -30.85
N LYS A 86 16.94 -5.05 -31.89
CA LYS A 86 17.67 -4.97 -33.16
C LYS A 86 17.52 -3.59 -33.82
N ILE A 87 16.30 -3.04 -33.87
CA ILE A 87 16.05 -1.70 -34.45
C ILE A 87 16.82 -0.63 -33.67
N ALA A 88 16.82 -0.70 -32.33
CA ALA A 88 17.57 0.25 -31.51
C ALA A 88 19.09 0.14 -31.76
N LYS A 89 19.64 -1.08 -31.86
CA LYS A 89 21.06 -1.30 -32.20
C LYS A 89 21.42 -0.71 -33.58
N GLU A 90 20.64 -0.98 -34.60
CA GLU A 90 20.86 -0.46 -35.96
C GLU A 90 20.81 1.08 -35.98
N ALA A 91 19.88 1.70 -35.23
CA ALA A 91 19.80 3.16 -35.11
C ALA A 91 21.04 3.77 -34.44
N VAL A 92 21.56 3.10 -33.40
CA VAL A 92 22.79 3.50 -32.71
C VAL A 92 24.00 3.36 -33.64
N GLU A 93 24.16 2.24 -34.31
CA GLU A 93 25.25 1.98 -35.26
C GLU A 93 25.26 3.02 -36.37
N GLN A 94 24.11 3.31 -36.98
CA GLN A 94 23.97 4.32 -38.03
C GLN A 94 24.29 5.74 -37.57
N SER A 95 24.07 6.04 -36.28
CA SER A 95 24.37 7.36 -35.72
C SER A 95 25.87 7.64 -35.60
N GLY A 96 26.71 6.61 -35.54
CA GLY A 96 28.14 6.72 -35.28
C GLY A 96 28.51 7.31 -33.92
N LYS A 97 27.53 7.40 -32.99
CA LYS A 97 27.72 7.96 -31.64
C LYS A 97 27.75 6.86 -30.59
N GLU A 98 28.39 7.11 -29.45
CA GLU A 98 28.34 6.23 -28.28
C GLU A 98 27.04 6.48 -27.54
N ILE A 99 26.08 5.56 -27.67
CA ILE A 99 24.74 5.62 -27.13
C ILE A 99 24.46 4.31 -26.36
N PHE A 100 23.88 4.40 -25.20
CA PHE A 100 23.41 3.26 -24.40
C PHE A 100 22.00 2.85 -24.84
N ILE A 101 21.71 1.55 -24.80
CA ILE A 101 20.38 1.00 -25.12
C ILE A 101 19.86 0.28 -23.87
N ALA A 102 18.71 0.70 -23.38
CA ALA A 102 18.01 0.02 -22.29
C ALA A 102 16.85 -0.82 -22.85
N GLY A 103 16.84 -2.11 -22.51
CA GLY A 103 15.66 -2.96 -22.70
C GLY A 103 14.54 -2.48 -21.79
N ASN A 104 13.47 -1.98 -22.38
CA ASN A 104 12.39 -1.32 -21.68
C ASN A 104 11.29 -2.29 -21.28
N ILE A 105 10.90 -2.31 -20.00
CA ILE A 105 9.93 -3.23 -19.42
C ILE A 105 8.89 -2.41 -18.65
N GLY A 106 7.64 -2.39 -19.15
CA GLY A 106 6.53 -1.74 -18.48
C GLY A 106 5.67 -2.72 -17.66
N PRO A 107 4.76 -2.20 -16.81
CA PRO A 107 3.90 -3.04 -15.98
C PRO A 107 2.82 -3.75 -16.79
N VAL A 108 2.45 -4.95 -16.35
CA VAL A 108 1.18 -5.56 -16.76
C VAL A 108 0.06 -4.77 -16.08
N PRO A 109 -0.91 -4.21 -16.84
CA PRO A 109 -1.94 -3.36 -16.25
C PRO A 109 -2.86 -4.13 -15.29
N ALA A 110 -3.12 -3.54 -14.11
CA ALA A 110 -3.95 -4.14 -13.06
C ALA A 110 -5.40 -4.46 -13.51
N VAL A 111 -5.88 -3.79 -14.56
CA VAL A 111 -7.22 -4.06 -15.15
C VAL A 111 -7.40 -5.51 -15.61
N PHE A 112 -6.31 -6.19 -15.95
CA PHE A 112 -6.33 -7.59 -16.36
C PHE A 112 -6.39 -8.58 -15.18
N GLN A 113 -6.30 -8.11 -13.93
CA GLN A 113 -6.29 -8.93 -12.72
C GLN A 113 -5.35 -10.15 -12.81
N PRO A 114 -4.08 -9.93 -13.15
CA PRO A 114 -3.15 -11.01 -13.45
C PRO A 114 -2.85 -11.87 -12.21
N ASP A 115 -2.51 -13.14 -12.45
CA ASP A 115 -1.88 -13.98 -11.43
C ASP A 115 -0.43 -13.50 -11.21
N PHE A 116 -0.11 -13.10 -10.00
CA PHE A 116 1.19 -12.50 -9.67
C PHE A 116 2.37 -13.45 -9.88
N GLU A 117 2.23 -14.75 -9.58
CA GLU A 117 3.30 -15.72 -9.80
C GLU A 117 3.62 -15.87 -11.32
N ALA A 118 2.57 -15.88 -12.14
CA ALA A 118 2.72 -15.92 -13.60
C ALA A 118 3.38 -14.64 -14.16
N VAL A 119 3.03 -13.48 -13.59
CA VAL A 119 3.60 -12.19 -13.99
C VAL A 119 5.08 -12.07 -13.60
N GLU A 120 5.48 -12.56 -12.43
CA GLU A 120 6.88 -12.60 -12.01
C GLU A 120 7.74 -13.42 -12.98
N GLU A 121 7.26 -14.60 -13.37
CA GLU A 121 7.95 -15.43 -14.35
C GLU A 121 7.99 -14.76 -15.73
N GLU A 122 6.93 -14.07 -16.14
CA GLU A 122 6.89 -13.34 -17.41
C GLU A 122 7.92 -12.19 -17.42
N TYR A 123 8.02 -11.39 -16.35
CA TYR A 123 9.05 -10.35 -16.24
C TYR A 123 10.46 -10.92 -16.32
N TYR A 124 10.69 -12.07 -15.69
CA TYR A 124 11.97 -12.74 -15.82
C TYR A 124 12.24 -13.16 -17.28
N GLN A 125 11.28 -13.77 -17.98
CA GLN A 125 11.43 -14.20 -19.37
C GLN A 125 11.67 -13.02 -20.32
N ILE A 126 10.96 -11.90 -20.11
CA ILE A 126 11.17 -10.65 -20.86
C ILE A 126 12.60 -10.13 -20.65
N ALA A 127 13.03 -10.00 -19.39
CA ALA A 127 14.36 -9.53 -19.02
C ALA A 127 15.44 -10.45 -19.59
N LYS A 128 15.27 -11.76 -19.48
CA LYS A 128 16.19 -12.76 -20.01
C LYS A 128 16.31 -12.68 -21.54
N THR A 129 15.21 -12.42 -22.24
CA THR A 129 15.21 -12.25 -23.71
C THR A 129 16.10 -11.06 -24.12
N PHE A 130 16.04 -9.94 -23.41
CA PHE A 130 16.94 -8.81 -23.67
C PHE A 130 18.40 -9.17 -23.46
N ILE A 131 18.71 -9.86 -22.37
CA ILE A 131 20.08 -10.30 -22.06
C ILE A 131 20.61 -11.24 -23.14
N ASP A 132 19.80 -12.18 -23.61
CA ASP A 132 20.17 -13.13 -24.65
C ASP A 132 20.42 -12.45 -26.01
N GLU A 133 19.80 -11.30 -26.28
CA GLU A 133 20.09 -10.43 -27.44
C GLU A 133 21.29 -9.49 -27.21
N GLY A 134 21.93 -9.55 -26.05
CA GLY A 134 23.13 -8.80 -25.70
C GLY A 134 22.86 -7.44 -25.05
N ALA A 135 21.73 -7.26 -24.39
CA ALA A 135 21.44 -6.04 -23.63
C ALA A 135 22.22 -6.05 -22.30
N ASP A 136 22.94 -4.97 -22.03
CA ASP A 136 23.65 -4.74 -20.76
C ASP A 136 22.84 -3.89 -19.77
N ILE A 137 21.73 -3.29 -20.22
CA ILE A 137 20.90 -2.36 -19.43
C ILE A 137 19.44 -2.77 -19.56
N LEU A 138 18.75 -2.88 -18.42
CA LEU A 138 17.31 -3.10 -18.33
C LEU A 138 16.67 -1.92 -17.59
N CYS A 139 15.51 -1.46 -18.08
CA CYS A 139 14.73 -0.38 -17.47
C CYS A 139 13.31 -0.88 -17.17
N PHE A 140 13.02 -1.08 -15.91
CA PHE A 140 11.66 -1.34 -15.39
C PHE A 140 11.01 0.01 -15.09
N GLU A 141 10.11 0.49 -15.95
CA GLU A 141 9.54 1.84 -15.83
C GLU A 141 8.04 1.85 -15.53
N THR A 142 7.60 2.88 -14.80
CA THR A 142 6.17 3.19 -14.52
C THR A 142 5.49 2.19 -13.58
N PHE A 143 6.25 1.54 -12.71
CA PHE A 143 5.69 0.63 -11.71
C PHE A 143 5.09 1.42 -10.54
N THR A 144 4.09 0.83 -9.87
CA THR A 144 3.40 1.44 -8.73
C THR A 144 3.78 0.80 -7.39
N GLN A 145 4.51 -0.33 -7.45
CA GLN A 145 5.04 -1.08 -6.30
C GLN A 145 6.21 -1.97 -6.75
N SER A 146 7.11 -2.31 -5.83
CA SER A 146 8.32 -3.09 -6.15
C SER A 146 8.10 -4.60 -6.03
N GLU A 147 7.15 -5.05 -5.23
CA GLU A 147 6.97 -6.46 -4.84
C GLU A 147 6.91 -7.42 -6.04
N HIS A 148 6.25 -7.03 -7.13
CA HIS A 148 6.03 -7.90 -8.29
C HIS A 148 7.20 -7.98 -9.27
N ILE A 149 8.17 -7.07 -9.18
CA ILE A 149 9.33 -7.07 -10.07
C ILE A 149 10.62 -7.53 -9.39
N MET A 150 10.70 -7.38 -8.07
CA MET A 150 11.93 -7.69 -7.33
C MET A 150 12.38 -9.15 -7.42
N PRO A 151 11.50 -10.17 -7.44
CA PRO A 151 11.93 -11.55 -7.64
C PRO A 151 12.62 -11.77 -8.99
N ALA A 152 12.03 -11.27 -10.08
CA ALA A 152 12.62 -11.34 -11.43
C ALA A 152 13.95 -10.57 -11.52
N ILE A 153 14.00 -9.36 -10.91
CA ILE A 153 15.21 -8.53 -10.86
C ILE A 153 16.34 -9.24 -10.13
N LYS A 154 16.09 -9.84 -8.97
CA LYS A 154 17.10 -10.57 -8.20
C LYS A 154 17.67 -11.73 -9.01
N ARG A 155 16.81 -12.54 -9.59
CA ARG A 155 17.20 -13.69 -10.42
C ARG A 155 18.07 -13.27 -11.60
N ILE A 156 17.67 -12.26 -12.36
CA ILE A 156 18.44 -11.73 -13.50
C ILE A 156 19.77 -11.12 -13.03
N LYS A 157 19.78 -10.43 -11.91
CA LYS A 157 20.98 -9.81 -11.35
C LYS A 157 22.02 -10.84 -10.95
N GLU A 158 21.58 -11.94 -10.32
CA GLU A 158 22.44 -13.06 -9.92
C GLU A 158 23.01 -13.82 -11.13
N GLU A 159 22.21 -14.05 -12.17
CA GLU A 159 22.62 -14.80 -13.35
C GLU A 159 23.56 -14.02 -14.28
N CYS A 160 23.29 -12.74 -14.53
CA CYS A 160 23.90 -12.00 -15.62
C CYS A 160 24.46 -10.63 -15.23
N ASN A 161 24.10 -10.09 -14.06
CA ASN A 161 24.55 -8.80 -13.52
C ASN A 161 24.43 -7.59 -14.50
N PRO A 162 23.29 -7.39 -15.22
CA PRO A 162 23.11 -6.20 -16.02
C PRO A 162 23.03 -4.93 -15.16
N PHE A 163 23.06 -3.76 -15.83
CA PHE A 163 22.70 -2.50 -15.18
C PHE A 163 21.18 -2.39 -15.13
N ILE A 164 20.61 -2.31 -13.94
CA ILE A 164 19.16 -2.31 -13.73
C ILE A 164 18.68 -0.95 -13.26
N ILE A 165 17.76 -0.36 -14.02
CA ILE A 165 17.04 0.88 -13.72
C ILE A 165 15.61 0.50 -13.28
N VAL A 166 15.15 1.02 -12.15
CA VAL A 166 13.76 0.90 -11.69
C VAL A 166 13.15 2.27 -11.51
N GLN A 167 11.98 2.49 -12.11
CA GLN A 167 11.29 3.77 -12.08
C GLN A 167 9.84 3.60 -11.63
N PHE A 168 9.44 4.38 -10.63
CA PHE A 168 8.11 4.38 -10.09
C PHE A 168 7.27 5.55 -10.59
N CYS A 169 5.98 5.29 -10.78
CA CYS A 169 4.98 6.29 -11.15
C CYS A 169 4.20 6.72 -9.91
N VAL A 170 4.23 8.03 -9.63
CA VAL A 170 3.53 8.61 -8.49
C VAL A 170 2.67 9.80 -8.91
N ASN A 171 1.67 10.12 -8.11
CA ASN A 171 0.83 11.31 -8.29
C ASN A 171 1.51 12.58 -7.77
N GLN A 172 0.85 13.73 -7.91
CA GLN A 172 1.38 15.05 -7.49
C GLN A 172 1.65 15.18 -5.98
N TYR A 173 1.15 14.27 -5.18
CA TYR A 173 1.36 14.23 -3.73
C TYR A 173 2.51 13.28 -3.34
N GLY A 174 3.12 12.62 -4.30
CA GLY A 174 4.23 11.69 -4.08
C GLY A 174 3.82 10.25 -3.77
N TYR A 175 2.59 9.85 -4.09
CA TYR A 175 2.08 8.50 -3.83
C TYR A 175 1.78 7.74 -5.11
N SER A 176 2.14 6.46 -5.14
CA SER A 176 1.79 5.57 -6.24
C SER A 176 0.29 5.24 -6.23
N GLU A 177 -0.21 4.60 -7.29
CA GLU A 177 -1.59 4.10 -7.35
C GLU A 177 -1.85 3.03 -6.29
N ALA A 178 -0.82 2.26 -5.90
CA ALA A 178 -0.86 1.31 -4.79
C ALA A 178 -0.86 1.99 -3.40
N GLY A 179 -0.68 3.31 -3.34
CA GLY A 179 -0.70 4.11 -2.11
C GLY A 179 0.63 4.21 -1.38
N GLU A 180 1.71 3.71 -1.95
CA GLU A 180 3.06 3.78 -1.38
C GLU A 180 3.72 5.12 -1.72
N SER A 181 4.51 5.67 -0.76
CA SER A 181 5.21 6.94 -1.00
C SER A 181 6.42 6.75 -1.92
N ALA A 182 6.75 7.82 -2.64
CA ALA A 182 7.95 7.89 -3.48
C ALA A 182 9.23 7.66 -2.66
N GLU A 183 9.28 8.19 -1.43
CA GLU A 183 10.42 8.01 -0.52
C GLU A 183 10.64 6.54 -0.18
N ARG A 184 9.56 5.85 0.23
CA ARG A 184 9.62 4.42 0.56
C ARG A 184 10.00 3.57 -0.64
N LEU A 185 9.33 3.75 -1.78
CA LEU A 185 9.59 3.00 -3.01
C LEU A 185 11.05 3.14 -3.46
N VAL A 186 11.58 4.37 -3.46
CA VAL A 186 12.96 4.63 -3.86
C VAL A 186 13.95 4.08 -2.84
N SER A 187 13.73 4.31 -1.55
CA SER A 187 14.67 3.91 -0.49
C SER A 187 14.75 2.39 -0.33
N GLU A 188 13.61 1.68 -0.25
CA GLU A 188 13.60 0.22 -0.11
C GLU A 188 14.20 -0.47 -1.35
N THR A 189 13.91 0.05 -2.55
CA THR A 189 14.48 -0.49 -3.79
C THR A 189 15.98 -0.27 -3.86
N ALA A 190 16.47 0.91 -3.50
CA ALA A 190 17.91 1.20 -3.44
C ALA A 190 18.63 0.32 -2.41
N PHE A 191 17.99 0.05 -1.28
CA PHE A 191 18.56 -0.78 -0.21
C PHE A 191 18.69 -2.25 -0.60
N SER A 192 17.93 -2.73 -1.58
CA SER A 192 17.94 -4.12 -2.05
C SER A 192 19.28 -4.58 -2.63
N LYS A 193 20.15 -3.63 -3.05
CA LYS A 193 21.45 -3.86 -3.72
C LYS A 193 21.37 -4.63 -5.05
N CYS A 194 20.16 -4.92 -5.54
CA CYS A 194 19.95 -5.60 -6.82
C CYS A 194 19.70 -4.63 -7.98
N VAL A 195 19.54 -3.34 -7.67
CA VAL A 195 19.22 -2.26 -8.60
C VAL A 195 20.38 -1.26 -8.65
N ASP A 196 20.77 -0.82 -9.84
CA ASP A 196 21.87 0.14 -10.01
C ASP A 196 21.38 1.59 -10.04
N ALA A 197 20.17 1.82 -10.56
CA ALA A 197 19.54 3.15 -10.59
C ALA A 197 18.06 3.04 -10.22
N VAL A 198 17.58 3.95 -9.37
CA VAL A 198 16.17 4.00 -8.96
C VAL A 198 15.65 5.43 -8.98
N GLY A 199 14.36 5.62 -9.21
CA GLY A 199 13.74 6.94 -9.16
C GLY A 199 12.33 6.98 -9.71
N LEU A 200 11.96 8.09 -10.34
CA LEU A 200 10.59 8.38 -10.73
C LEU A 200 10.47 8.64 -12.24
N ASN A 201 9.37 8.15 -12.82
CA ASN A 201 8.97 8.52 -14.18
C ASN A 201 7.45 8.66 -14.28
N CYS A 202 6.99 9.35 -15.31
CA CYS A 202 5.55 9.54 -15.59
C CYS A 202 4.76 10.18 -14.40
N GLY A 203 3.44 10.02 -14.37
CA GLY A 203 2.53 10.45 -13.31
C GLY A 203 2.40 11.97 -13.12
N VAL A 204 3.50 12.69 -13.11
CA VAL A 204 3.56 14.12 -12.80
C VAL A 204 4.38 14.93 -13.80
N GLY A 205 4.12 16.24 -13.86
CA GLY A 205 4.94 17.19 -14.60
C GLY A 205 6.24 17.54 -13.84
N PRO A 206 7.16 18.29 -14.50
CA PRO A 206 8.52 18.46 -13.99
C PRO A 206 8.60 19.22 -12.66
N ALA A 207 7.72 20.18 -12.39
CA ALA A 207 7.74 20.92 -11.11
C ALA A 207 7.36 20.06 -9.92
N HIS A 208 6.32 19.22 -10.06
CA HIS A 208 5.93 18.32 -8.97
C HIS A 208 6.95 17.18 -8.78
N MET A 209 7.54 16.64 -9.86
CA MET A 209 8.61 15.65 -9.71
C MET A 209 9.82 16.24 -8.98
N GLN A 210 10.23 17.47 -9.30
CA GLN A 210 11.28 18.18 -8.58
C GLN A 210 10.97 18.34 -7.09
N GLN A 211 9.72 18.72 -6.74
CA GLN A 211 9.28 18.86 -5.35
C GLN A 211 9.27 17.53 -4.60
N ILE A 212 8.88 16.45 -5.25
CA ILE A 212 8.88 15.11 -4.65
C ILE A 212 10.33 14.66 -4.42
N LEU A 213 11.20 14.77 -5.42
CA LEU A 213 12.61 14.39 -5.30
C LEU A 213 13.37 15.18 -4.23
N SER A 214 13.01 16.46 -4.01
CA SER A 214 13.64 17.28 -2.96
C SER A 214 13.36 16.80 -1.54
N LYS A 215 12.37 15.93 -1.35
CA LYS A 215 12.01 15.35 -0.04
C LYS A 215 12.61 13.96 0.17
N ILE A 216 13.09 13.32 -0.89
CA ILE A 216 13.66 11.98 -0.83
C ILE A 216 15.15 12.10 -0.49
N ASN A 217 15.64 11.26 0.41
CA ASN A 217 17.08 11.15 0.63
C ASN A 217 17.73 10.43 -0.57
N LEU A 218 18.37 11.19 -1.44
CA LEU A 218 19.04 10.68 -2.65
C LEU A 218 20.49 10.22 -2.42
N ASN A 219 21.00 10.28 -1.16
CA ASN A 219 22.36 9.84 -0.80
C ASN A 219 22.48 8.32 -0.65
N ASN A 220 21.79 7.57 -1.50
CA ASN A 220 21.87 6.11 -1.54
C ASN A 220 23.03 5.64 -2.39
N ASN A 221 23.50 4.39 -2.18
CA ASN A 221 24.53 3.74 -3.01
C ASN A 221 24.07 3.42 -4.44
N CYS A 222 22.95 3.97 -4.87
CA CYS A 222 22.29 3.78 -6.15
C CYS A 222 22.32 5.09 -6.94
N PHE A 223 22.38 5.02 -8.29
CA PHE A 223 22.14 6.18 -9.12
C PHE A 223 20.66 6.59 -9.08
N VAL A 224 20.38 7.86 -9.29
CA VAL A 224 19.00 8.40 -9.25
C VAL A 224 18.52 8.73 -10.65
N THR A 225 17.30 8.34 -10.98
CA THR A 225 16.67 8.63 -12.26
C THR A 225 15.42 9.51 -12.12
N ALA A 226 15.24 10.48 -13.06
CA ALA A 226 14.10 11.39 -13.09
C ALA A 226 13.61 11.64 -14.52
N MET A 227 12.40 11.18 -14.85
CA MET A 227 11.82 11.31 -16.19
C MET A 227 10.36 11.80 -16.11
N PRO A 228 10.11 13.10 -15.89
CA PRO A 228 8.76 13.66 -15.77
C PRO A 228 8.01 13.69 -17.11
N ASN A 229 6.69 13.84 -17.03
CA ASN A 229 5.86 14.20 -18.17
C ASN A 229 6.13 15.65 -18.60
N ALA A 230 5.82 16.00 -19.85
CA ALA A 230 5.89 17.37 -20.35
C ALA A 230 5.03 18.36 -19.54
N GLY A 231 4.07 17.85 -18.80
CA GLY A 231 3.11 18.54 -17.95
C GLY A 231 1.94 17.61 -17.64
N TYR A 232 0.80 18.16 -17.22
CA TYR A 232 -0.41 17.37 -17.05
C TYR A 232 -1.18 17.21 -18.36
N PRO A 233 -1.78 16.02 -18.60
CA PRO A 233 -2.56 15.80 -19.79
C PRO A 233 -3.85 16.63 -19.77
N LEU A 234 -4.14 17.31 -20.88
CA LEU A 234 -5.40 18.00 -21.14
C LEU A 234 -6.20 17.20 -22.16
N LEU A 235 -7.45 16.91 -21.84
CA LEU A 235 -8.34 16.25 -22.78
C LEU A 235 -9.03 17.30 -23.67
N VAL A 236 -8.57 17.41 -24.93
CA VAL A 236 -9.13 18.34 -25.92
C VAL A 236 -9.74 17.55 -27.07
N ARG A 237 -11.06 17.61 -27.23
CA ARG A 237 -11.80 16.87 -28.29
C ARG A 237 -11.47 15.37 -28.30
N ASN A 238 -11.52 14.72 -27.15
CA ASN A 238 -11.17 13.30 -26.93
C ASN A 238 -9.71 12.91 -27.32
N ARG A 239 -8.82 13.89 -27.37
CA ARG A 239 -7.37 13.65 -27.54
C ARG A 239 -6.59 14.20 -26.38
N VAL A 240 -5.65 13.42 -25.90
CA VAL A 240 -4.71 13.85 -24.87
C VAL A 240 -3.71 14.82 -25.48
N LYS A 241 -3.61 16.01 -24.91
CA LYS A 241 -2.59 17.01 -25.25
C LYS A 241 -1.80 17.38 -24.02
N TYR A 242 -0.51 17.67 -24.20
CA TYR A 242 0.36 18.21 -23.16
C TYR A 242 0.69 19.66 -23.47
N ALA A 243 1.02 20.44 -22.45
CA ALA A 243 1.56 21.78 -22.65
C ALA A 243 2.88 21.71 -23.42
N ASP A 244 3.07 22.62 -24.38
CA ASP A 244 4.28 22.66 -25.23
C ASP A 244 5.21 23.77 -24.71
N ASN A 245 6.08 23.43 -23.76
CA ASN A 245 7.05 24.35 -23.19
C ASN A 245 8.39 23.64 -22.87
N PRO A 246 9.20 23.33 -23.89
CA PRO A 246 10.49 22.64 -23.72
C PRO A 246 11.49 23.41 -22.84
N ILE A 247 11.49 24.75 -22.89
CA ILE A 247 12.42 25.59 -22.10
C ILE A 247 12.13 25.48 -20.61
N TYR A 248 10.85 25.59 -20.21
CA TYR A 248 10.44 25.42 -18.81
C TYR A 248 10.76 24.01 -18.34
N PHE A 249 10.46 23.00 -19.16
CA PHE A 249 10.77 21.61 -18.85
C PHE A 249 12.26 21.41 -18.59
N ALA A 250 13.12 21.88 -19.50
CA ALA A 250 14.57 21.75 -19.38
C ALA A 250 15.12 22.43 -18.12
N SER A 251 14.59 23.61 -17.77
CA SER A 251 14.95 24.30 -16.53
C SER A 251 14.63 23.43 -15.30
N LYS A 252 13.45 22.82 -15.26
CA LYS A 252 13.04 21.95 -14.13
C LYS A 252 13.80 20.63 -14.08
N VAL A 253 14.15 20.07 -15.23
CA VAL A 253 15.03 18.89 -15.31
C VAL A 253 16.44 19.23 -14.82
N ASN A 254 16.95 20.43 -15.12
CA ASN A 254 18.21 20.92 -14.53
C ASN A 254 18.15 21.05 -12.99
N ASP A 255 17.05 21.57 -12.45
CA ASP A 255 16.85 21.62 -11.00
C ASP A 255 16.91 20.22 -10.38
N MET A 256 16.31 19.20 -11.02
CA MET A 256 16.39 17.80 -10.58
C MET A 256 17.81 17.22 -10.68
N ALA A 257 18.53 17.56 -11.74
CA ALA A 257 19.94 17.18 -11.90
C ALA A 257 20.81 17.77 -10.76
N LEU A 258 20.57 19.03 -10.38
CA LEU A 258 21.25 19.68 -9.27
C LEU A 258 20.88 19.07 -7.89
N LEU A 259 19.65 18.52 -7.74
CA LEU A 259 19.23 17.79 -6.56
C LEU A 259 19.90 16.41 -6.44
N GLY A 260 20.54 15.90 -7.50
CA GLY A 260 21.25 14.62 -7.46
C GLY A 260 20.72 13.55 -8.41
N ALA A 261 19.81 13.88 -9.34
CA ALA A 261 19.44 12.97 -10.40
C ALA A 261 20.61 12.75 -11.37
N ASP A 262 20.97 11.48 -11.60
CA ASP A 262 22.10 11.05 -12.42
C ASP A 262 21.66 10.70 -13.86
N ILE A 263 20.45 10.12 -14.02
CA ILE A 263 19.84 9.78 -15.30
C ILE A 263 18.56 10.60 -15.45
N ILE A 264 18.54 11.48 -16.44
CA ILE A 264 17.47 12.44 -16.66
C ILE A 264 16.92 12.34 -18.06
N GLY A 265 15.64 12.53 -18.25
CA GLY A 265 14.99 12.45 -19.55
C GLY A 265 13.55 12.91 -19.50
N GLY A 266 12.70 12.34 -20.33
CA GLY A 266 11.29 12.66 -20.36
C GLY A 266 10.40 11.43 -20.45
N CYS A 267 9.13 11.60 -20.03
CA CYS A 267 8.07 10.64 -20.21
C CYS A 267 6.92 11.24 -21.03
N CYS A 268 5.68 10.90 -20.78
CA CYS A 268 4.53 11.27 -21.60
C CYS A 268 4.49 12.75 -22.02
N GLY A 269 4.23 12.97 -23.32
CA GLY A 269 4.15 14.30 -23.92
C GLY A 269 5.47 14.92 -24.34
N THR A 270 6.62 14.43 -23.89
CA THR A 270 7.92 14.92 -24.32
C THR A 270 8.25 14.43 -25.74
N THR A 271 8.98 15.25 -26.50
CA THR A 271 9.37 15.01 -27.88
C THR A 271 10.88 15.24 -28.02
N PRO A 272 11.49 14.94 -29.17
CA PRO A 272 12.89 15.27 -29.44
C PRO A 272 13.27 16.73 -29.15
N ASP A 273 12.36 17.69 -29.33
CA ASP A 273 12.61 19.10 -29.02
C ASP A 273 12.81 19.34 -27.49
N TYR A 274 12.08 18.63 -26.64
CA TYR A 274 12.28 18.67 -25.19
C TYR A 274 13.66 18.16 -24.80
N ILE A 275 14.08 17.03 -25.37
CA ILE A 275 15.40 16.44 -25.09
C ILE A 275 16.51 17.34 -25.61
N ARG A 276 16.30 18.01 -26.74
CA ARG A 276 17.27 18.99 -27.28
C ARG A 276 17.46 20.18 -26.34
N GLU A 277 16.39 20.69 -25.75
CA GLU A 277 16.50 21.78 -24.77
C GLU A 277 17.13 21.29 -23.44
N VAL A 278 16.82 20.07 -22.99
CA VAL A 278 17.50 19.42 -21.85
C VAL A 278 19.01 19.32 -22.11
N ALA A 279 19.41 18.84 -23.31
CA ALA A 279 20.82 18.70 -23.66
C ALA A 279 21.59 20.02 -23.72
N LYS A 280 20.92 21.15 -23.94
CA LYS A 280 21.53 22.50 -23.93
C LYS A 280 21.60 23.10 -22.52
N THR A 281 20.69 22.73 -21.64
CA THR A 281 20.43 23.46 -20.39
C THR A 281 21.03 22.76 -19.17
N VAL A 282 21.05 21.42 -19.16
CA VAL A 282 21.39 20.67 -17.95
C VAL A 282 22.89 20.63 -17.70
N ASP A 283 23.28 20.88 -16.46
CA ASP A 283 24.63 20.64 -15.97
C ASP A 283 24.86 19.13 -15.80
N LEU A 284 25.72 18.60 -16.63
CA LEU A 284 26.06 17.17 -16.65
C LEU A 284 27.17 16.80 -15.64
N THR A 285 27.63 17.72 -14.81
CA THR A 285 28.60 17.44 -13.75
C THR A 285 28.04 16.38 -12.79
N PRO A 286 28.76 15.30 -12.48
CA PRO A 286 28.30 14.28 -11.55
C PRO A 286 28.12 14.89 -10.16
N THR A 287 27.07 14.46 -9.45
CA THR A 287 26.88 14.86 -8.05
C THR A 287 27.88 14.11 -7.18
N VAL A 288 28.69 14.85 -6.41
CA VAL A 288 29.57 14.25 -5.42
C VAL A 288 28.69 13.72 -4.28
N LYS A 289 28.45 12.42 -4.26
CA LYS A 289 27.78 11.77 -3.13
C LYS A 289 28.78 11.73 -1.98
N SER A 290 28.52 12.48 -0.92
CA SER A 290 29.32 12.41 0.29
C SER A 290 29.09 11.03 0.94
N ASP A 291 30.17 10.34 1.33
CA ASP A 291 30.12 9.13 2.15
C ASP A 291 29.66 9.41 3.60
N GLU A 292 29.13 10.58 3.86
CA GLU A 292 28.47 10.85 5.13
C GLU A 292 27.18 10.04 5.16
N THR A 293 27.26 8.85 5.72
CA THR A 293 26.15 8.22 6.42
C THR A 293 25.48 9.34 7.20
N SER A 294 24.27 9.71 6.81
CA SER A 294 23.44 10.65 7.56
C SER A 294 23.48 10.16 9.00
N ALA A 295 24.27 10.83 9.83
CA ALA A 295 24.15 10.71 11.26
C ALA A 295 22.68 11.01 11.53
N ASN A 296 21.91 9.96 11.86
CA ASN A 296 20.63 10.15 12.49
C ASN A 296 20.80 11.30 13.47
N ASN A 297 19.95 12.28 13.42
CA ASN A 297 19.87 13.31 14.43
C ASN A 297 19.56 12.61 15.76
N GLU A 298 20.60 12.11 16.45
CA GLU A 298 20.53 11.46 17.76
C GLU A 298 19.99 12.37 18.87
N ASN A 299 19.56 13.60 18.53
CA ASN A 299 19.02 14.58 19.46
C ASN A 299 17.49 14.76 19.42
N GLU A 300 16.75 14.08 18.56
CA GLU A 300 15.30 14.04 18.69
C GLU A 300 14.95 13.04 19.80
N LYS A 301 14.41 13.54 20.91
CA LYS A 301 13.84 12.67 21.94
C LYS A 301 12.81 11.77 21.26
N PRO A 302 12.88 10.44 21.45
CA PRO A 302 11.92 9.53 20.83
C PRO A 302 10.50 9.96 21.22
N VAL A 303 9.66 10.23 20.23
CA VAL A 303 8.25 10.55 20.47
C VAL A 303 7.59 9.33 21.08
N ILE A 304 7.06 9.47 22.31
CA ILE A 304 6.35 8.38 23.00
C ILE A 304 5.02 8.16 22.26
N LYS A 305 4.91 7.01 21.59
CA LYS A 305 3.69 6.60 20.91
C LYS A 305 2.56 6.36 21.93
N LYS A 306 1.53 7.20 21.90
CA LYS A 306 0.36 7.07 22.79
C LYS A 306 -0.47 5.86 22.41
N SER A 307 -0.89 5.06 23.38
CA SER A 307 -1.72 3.89 23.13
C SER A 307 -2.49 3.46 24.39
N PHE A 308 -3.65 2.85 24.20
CA PHE A 308 -4.48 2.37 25.30
C PHE A 308 -3.79 1.30 26.18
N PHE A 309 -2.78 0.61 25.64
CA PHE A 309 -2.02 -0.43 26.36
C PHE A 309 -0.66 0.04 26.89
N ARG A 310 -0.35 1.34 26.76
CA ARG A 310 0.90 1.93 27.28
C ARG A 310 0.62 2.88 28.43
N ASN A 311 1.59 3.01 29.32
CA ASN A 311 1.66 4.06 30.32
C ASN A 311 2.15 5.38 29.69
N ALA A 312 2.07 6.47 30.43
CA ALA A 312 2.53 7.79 29.96
C ALA A 312 4.03 7.86 29.64
N ASP A 313 4.84 6.97 30.22
CA ASP A 313 6.27 6.84 29.96
C ASP A 313 6.60 5.94 28.75
N GLY A 314 5.56 5.39 28.07
CA GLY A 314 5.69 4.49 26.92
C GLY A 314 5.84 3.01 27.28
N THR A 315 5.97 2.64 28.56
CA THR A 315 6.02 1.24 28.99
C THR A 315 4.67 0.55 28.80
N ILE A 316 4.69 -0.75 28.57
CA ILE A 316 3.45 -1.54 28.43
C ILE A 316 2.81 -1.74 29.80
N LYS A 317 1.49 -1.58 29.89
CA LYS A 317 0.73 -1.83 31.12
C LYS A 317 0.84 -3.30 31.51
N ASP A 318 1.22 -3.56 32.76
CA ASP A 318 1.28 -4.91 33.34
C ASP A 318 -0.07 -5.34 33.93
N LYS A 319 -1.06 -5.56 33.06
CA LYS A 319 -2.39 -6.04 33.40
C LYS A 319 -3.12 -6.62 32.19
N LYS A 320 -4.17 -7.39 32.41
CA LYS A 320 -5.11 -7.75 31.35
C LYS A 320 -5.87 -6.51 30.88
N LEU A 321 -5.78 -6.22 29.58
CA LEU A 321 -6.43 -5.07 28.97
C LEU A 321 -7.92 -5.32 28.75
N ILE A 322 -8.75 -4.30 28.92
CA ILE A 322 -10.21 -4.38 28.73
C ILE A 322 -10.63 -3.39 27.64
N ALA A 323 -11.04 -3.91 26.50
CA ALA A 323 -11.66 -3.17 25.40
C ALA A 323 -13.17 -3.47 25.36
N VAL A 324 -14.01 -2.46 25.18
CA VAL A 324 -15.47 -2.63 25.08
C VAL A 324 -16.00 -1.99 23.81
N GLU A 325 -16.74 -2.78 23.03
CA GLU A 325 -17.39 -2.31 21.81
C GLU A 325 -18.70 -1.60 22.09
N LEU A 326 -18.87 -0.40 21.55
CA LEU A 326 -20.11 0.35 21.51
C LEU A 326 -20.47 0.63 20.04
N ALA A 327 -21.45 -0.11 19.53
CA ALA A 327 -21.85 0.05 18.14
C ALA A 327 -22.55 1.41 17.92
N PRO A 328 -22.04 2.27 16.99
CA PRO A 328 -22.69 3.53 16.67
C PRO A 328 -24.15 3.32 16.24
N PRO A 329 -25.08 4.23 16.58
CA PRO A 329 -26.49 4.12 16.20
C PRO A 329 -26.73 4.17 14.68
N PHE A 330 -27.89 3.65 14.25
CA PHE A 330 -28.36 3.78 12.86
C PHE A 330 -28.89 5.18 12.56
N GLY A 331 -29.39 5.89 13.57
CA GLY A 331 -29.95 7.25 13.47
C GLY A 331 -29.15 8.26 14.28
N ALA A 332 -29.55 9.52 14.22
CA ALA A 332 -28.83 10.63 14.88
C ALA A 332 -29.08 10.73 16.41
N ASP A 333 -29.61 9.70 17.06
CA ASP A 333 -29.80 9.64 18.52
C ASP A 333 -28.73 8.76 19.17
N ASP A 334 -27.83 9.38 19.91
CA ASP A 334 -26.71 8.74 20.59
C ASP A 334 -26.86 8.60 22.13
N LYS A 335 -28.02 8.98 22.70
CA LYS A 335 -28.25 9.01 24.16
C LYS A 335 -27.95 7.67 24.81
N LYS A 336 -28.50 6.58 24.26
CA LYS A 336 -28.28 5.22 24.81
C LYS A 336 -26.82 4.79 24.75
N LEU A 337 -26.08 5.21 23.73
CA LEU A 337 -24.64 4.91 23.62
C LEU A 337 -23.85 5.68 24.66
N LEU A 338 -24.15 6.97 24.87
CA LEU A 338 -23.50 7.78 25.89
C LEU A 338 -23.82 7.28 27.30
N GLU A 339 -25.07 6.86 27.57
CA GLU A 339 -25.46 6.21 28.83
C GLU A 339 -24.65 4.93 29.05
N ALA A 340 -24.52 4.09 28.05
CA ALA A 340 -23.71 2.86 28.13
C ALA A 340 -22.22 3.18 28.38
N ALA A 341 -21.66 4.21 27.71
CA ALA A 341 -20.29 4.64 27.99
C ALA A 341 -20.10 5.14 29.42
N HIS A 342 -21.06 5.91 29.95
CA HIS A 342 -21.00 6.37 31.33
C HIS A 342 -21.09 5.21 32.35
N MET A 343 -21.89 4.18 32.08
CA MET A 343 -21.99 3.00 32.97
C MET A 343 -20.68 2.20 33.04
N LEU A 344 -19.85 2.27 32.02
CA LEU A 344 -18.54 1.60 31.99
C LEU A 344 -17.46 2.34 32.82
N LYS A 345 -17.73 3.59 33.23
CA LYS A 345 -16.78 4.39 33.99
C LYS A 345 -16.54 3.76 35.37
N GLY A 346 -15.28 3.60 35.75
CA GLY A 346 -14.87 2.96 36.99
C GLY A 346 -14.81 1.43 36.98
N LEU A 347 -15.13 0.79 35.84
CA LEU A 347 -15.03 -0.66 35.70
C LEU A 347 -13.68 -1.14 35.13
N GLY A 348 -12.64 -0.31 35.14
CA GLY A 348 -11.31 -0.71 34.68
C GLY A 348 -11.15 -0.83 33.16
N VAL A 349 -12.12 -0.33 32.37
CA VAL A 349 -12.06 -0.34 30.90
C VAL A 349 -10.92 0.56 30.40
N ASP A 350 -10.05 0.02 29.55
CA ASP A 350 -8.89 0.73 28.97
C ASP A 350 -9.24 1.50 27.72
N VAL A 351 -10.17 0.98 26.90
CA VAL A 351 -10.53 1.59 25.62
C VAL A 351 -11.96 1.24 25.20
N LEU A 352 -12.69 2.23 24.66
CA LEU A 352 -13.97 2.01 24.00
C LEU A 352 -13.78 1.92 22.49
N THR A 353 -14.36 0.90 21.85
CA THR A 353 -14.21 0.68 20.40
C THR A 353 -15.52 0.95 19.66
N PHE A 354 -15.43 1.40 18.42
CA PHE A 354 -16.56 1.83 17.60
C PHE A 354 -16.47 1.21 16.21
N PRO A 355 -17.30 0.18 15.89
CA PRO A 355 -17.26 -0.47 14.59
C PRO A 355 -17.69 0.46 13.45
N ASP A 356 -17.04 0.32 12.28
CA ASP A 356 -17.29 1.10 11.08
C ASP A 356 -18.30 0.40 10.17
N SER A 357 -19.56 0.82 10.25
CA SER A 357 -20.67 0.32 9.41
C SER A 357 -20.67 -1.20 9.20
N PRO A 358 -20.72 -1.99 10.30
CA PRO A 358 -20.67 -3.45 10.24
C PRO A 358 -21.77 -4.02 9.35
N SER A 359 -21.48 -5.15 8.70
CA SER A 359 -22.35 -5.80 7.72
C SER A 359 -22.76 -4.89 6.54
N GLY A 360 -21.99 -3.84 6.24
CA GLY A 360 -22.29 -2.90 5.15
C GLY A 360 -23.56 -2.06 5.35
N ARG A 361 -23.99 -1.87 6.60
CA ARG A 361 -25.15 -1.05 6.94
C ARG A 361 -24.70 0.29 7.49
N THR A 362 -25.24 1.38 6.92
CA THR A 362 -24.92 2.75 7.37
C THR A 362 -25.18 2.96 8.84
N ARG A 363 -24.16 3.49 9.55
CA ARG A 363 -24.24 3.95 10.94
C ARG A 363 -23.58 5.33 11.04
N ILE A 364 -23.66 5.96 12.20
CA ILE A 364 -22.84 7.14 12.48
C ILE A 364 -21.36 6.78 12.26
N ASP A 365 -20.59 7.66 11.64
CA ASP A 365 -19.16 7.48 11.39
C ASP A 365 -18.42 7.13 12.69
N SER A 366 -17.60 6.09 12.65
CA SER A 366 -16.91 5.53 13.81
C SER A 366 -15.98 6.53 14.49
N VAL A 367 -15.26 7.35 13.72
CA VAL A 367 -14.31 8.36 14.22
C VAL A 367 -15.03 9.53 14.86
N LEU A 368 -16.12 10.04 14.23
CA LEU A 368 -16.92 11.11 14.80
C LEU A 368 -17.63 10.69 16.09
N MET A 369 -18.10 9.43 16.16
CA MET A 369 -18.70 8.89 17.38
C MET A 369 -17.65 8.72 18.47
N ALA A 370 -16.48 8.19 18.16
CA ALA A 370 -15.35 8.05 19.06
C ALA A 370 -14.93 9.42 19.64
N GLN A 371 -14.80 10.43 18.80
CA GLN A 371 -14.49 11.80 19.22
C GLN A 371 -15.52 12.34 20.19
N LYS A 372 -16.81 12.19 19.88
CA LYS A 372 -17.89 12.66 20.78
C LYS A 372 -17.82 11.97 22.13
N VAL A 373 -17.67 10.66 22.16
CA VAL A 373 -17.55 9.88 23.40
C VAL A 373 -16.32 10.28 24.20
N LYS A 374 -15.16 10.41 23.56
CA LYS A 374 -13.92 10.88 24.22
C LYS A 374 -14.12 12.23 24.90
N ASN A 375 -14.69 13.20 24.19
CA ASN A 375 -14.93 14.55 24.71
C ASN A 375 -15.90 14.58 25.90
N VAL A 376 -16.92 13.72 25.89
CA VAL A 376 -17.95 13.68 26.95
C VAL A 376 -17.52 12.84 28.15
N THR A 377 -16.79 11.76 27.94
CA THR A 377 -16.50 10.78 28.99
C THR A 377 -15.04 10.76 29.46
N GLY A 378 -14.12 11.23 28.63
CA GLY A 378 -12.67 11.15 28.87
C GLY A 378 -12.06 9.76 28.63
N PHE A 379 -12.80 8.79 28.10
CA PHE A 379 -12.26 7.48 27.77
C PHE A 379 -11.25 7.55 26.64
N GLU A 380 -10.25 6.67 26.66
CA GLU A 380 -9.53 6.31 25.45
C GLU A 380 -10.46 5.62 24.47
N VAL A 381 -10.31 5.96 23.19
CA VAL A 381 -11.19 5.48 22.12
C VAL A 381 -10.40 4.83 20.99
N MET A 382 -11.02 3.85 20.35
CA MET A 382 -10.45 3.11 19.23
C MET A 382 -11.54 2.92 18.15
N PRO A 383 -11.74 3.89 17.26
CA PRO A 383 -12.60 3.67 16.11
C PRO A 383 -12.05 2.58 15.20
N HIS A 384 -12.93 1.78 14.61
CA HIS A 384 -12.58 0.90 13.52
C HIS A 384 -12.56 1.70 12.21
N ILE A 385 -11.68 1.34 11.28
CA ILE A 385 -11.65 1.87 9.92
C ILE A 385 -11.65 0.70 8.95
N CYS A 386 -12.60 0.71 8.02
CA CYS A 386 -12.70 -0.30 6.97
C CYS A 386 -12.33 0.27 5.60
N CYS A 387 -11.74 -0.58 4.75
CA CYS A 387 -11.30 -0.21 3.40
C CYS A 387 -12.46 -0.12 2.39
N ARG A 388 -13.68 -0.49 2.79
CA ARG A 388 -14.83 -0.64 1.88
C ARG A 388 -15.35 0.66 1.30
N ASP A 389 -15.46 1.71 2.11
CA ASP A 389 -16.32 2.86 1.79
C ASP A 389 -15.52 4.12 1.43
N LYS A 390 -14.23 4.17 1.72
CA LYS A 390 -13.36 5.35 1.56
C LYS A 390 -12.20 5.06 0.61
N ASN A 391 -11.85 6.02 -0.25
CA ASN A 391 -10.65 5.96 -1.07
C ASN A 391 -9.40 6.40 -0.28
N ALA A 392 -8.22 6.27 -0.86
CA ALA A 392 -6.95 6.61 -0.25
C ALA A 392 -6.91 8.04 0.33
N ILE A 393 -7.43 9.02 -0.41
CA ILE A 393 -7.46 10.42 0.03
C ILE A 393 -8.32 10.57 1.29
N ALA A 394 -9.52 9.99 1.29
CA ALA A 394 -10.44 10.04 2.41
C ALA A 394 -9.88 9.32 3.65
N MET A 395 -9.19 8.18 3.47
CA MET A 395 -8.52 7.44 4.56
C MET A 395 -7.42 8.29 5.22
N ARG A 396 -6.50 8.86 4.43
CA ARG A 396 -5.44 9.73 4.93
C ARG A 396 -6.01 10.96 5.65
N SER A 397 -7.03 11.60 5.06
CA SER A 397 -7.74 12.73 5.68
C SER A 397 -8.39 12.35 7.01
N THR A 398 -8.96 11.14 7.10
CA THR A 398 -9.54 10.60 8.35
C THR A 398 -8.47 10.44 9.43
N PHE A 399 -7.29 9.87 9.11
CA PHE A 399 -6.19 9.73 10.07
C PHE A 399 -5.65 11.08 10.54
N LEU A 400 -5.44 12.05 9.64
CA LEU A 400 -5.04 13.42 10.01
C LEU A 400 -6.05 14.09 10.93
N GLY A 401 -7.35 14.02 10.56
CA GLY A 401 -8.44 14.59 11.35
C GLY A 401 -8.59 13.94 12.73
N ALA A 402 -8.36 12.64 12.84
CA ALA A 402 -8.37 11.92 14.11
C ALA A 402 -7.18 12.31 14.99
N SER A 403 -5.97 12.38 14.43
CA SER A 403 -4.75 12.73 15.18
C SER A 403 -4.84 14.12 15.82
N ILE A 404 -5.32 15.16 15.10
CA ILE A 404 -5.51 16.51 15.66
C ILE A 404 -6.58 16.56 16.77
N ASN A 405 -7.41 15.53 16.90
CA ASN A 405 -8.40 15.35 17.96
C ASN A 405 -7.95 14.33 19.02
N ASP A 406 -6.66 14.04 19.10
CA ASP A 406 -6.03 13.09 20.03
C ASP A 406 -6.60 11.64 19.94
N ILE A 407 -7.12 11.25 18.80
CA ILE A 407 -7.56 9.88 18.52
C ILE A 407 -6.42 9.16 17.81
N ASN A 408 -5.66 8.37 18.57
CA ASN A 408 -4.45 7.74 18.08
C ASN A 408 -4.55 6.20 18.01
N ASN A 409 -5.59 5.59 18.59
CA ASN A 409 -5.79 4.14 18.55
C ASN A 409 -6.82 3.76 17.48
N PHE A 410 -6.49 2.78 16.63
CA PHE A 410 -7.36 2.33 15.54
C PHE A 410 -7.40 0.81 15.43
N LEU A 411 -8.56 0.26 15.07
CA LEU A 411 -8.65 -1.08 14.50
C LEU A 411 -8.80 -0.98 12.99
N ILE A 412 -7.81 -1.47 12.25
CA ILE A 412 -7.82 -1.45 10.78
C ILE A 412 -8.30 -2.80 10.25
N ILE A 413 -9.40 -2.78 9.51
CA ILE A 413 -10.03 -3.96 8.95
C ILE A 413 -10.31 -3.78 7.46
N THR A 414 -10.40 -4.89 6.71
CA THR A 414 -10.80 -4.83 5.30
C THR A 414 -12.25 -4.37 5.17
N GLY A 415 -13.11 -4.78 6.08
CA GLY A 415 -14.56 -4.50 6.09
C GLY A 415 -15.38 -5.61 5.41
N ASP A 416 -16.64 -5.73 5.85
CA ASP A 416 -17.58 -6.69 5.31
C ASP A 416 -18.01 -6.30 3.88
N PRO A 417 -18.27 -7.27 2.99
CA PRO A 417 -18.78 -6.99 1.67
C PRO A 417 -20.16 -6.33 1.75
N ILE A 418 -20.47 -5.46 0.78
CA ILE A 418 -21.81 -4.86 0.65
C ILE A 418 -22.83 -5.96 0.37
N PRO A 419 -23.98 -5.97 1.08
CA PRO A 419 -25.06 -6.92 0.83
C PRO A 419 -25.48 -6.96 -0.65
N VAL A 420 -25.73 -8.15 -1.19
CA VAL A 420 -26.01 -8.34 -2.63
C VAL A 420 -27.10 -7.41 -3.15
N MET A 421 -28.18 -7.23 -2.37
CA MET A 421 -29.30 -6.36 -2.75
C MET A 421 -28.92 -4.87 -2.84
N ALA A 422 -27.91 -4.43 -2.09
CA ALA A 422 -27.46 -3.04 -2.09
C ALA A 422 -26.42 -2.73 -3.19
N ARG A 423 -25.80 -3.74 -3.81
CA ARG A 423 -24.71 -3.57 -4.81
C ARG A 423 -25.14 -2.85 -6.08
N GLN A 424 -26.44 -2.80 -6.38
CA GLN A 424 -26.96 -2.04 -7.52
C GLN A 424 -26.85 -0.53 -7.32
N VAL A 425 -26.93 -0.06 -6.07
CA VAL A 425 -26.95 1.37 -5.71
C VAL A 425 -25.63 1.80 -5.07
N VAL A 426 -25.02 0.93 -4.25
CA VAL A 426 -23.80 1.22 -3.51
C VAL A 426 -22.65 0.44 -4.12
N LYS A 427 -21.58 1.15 -4.52
CA LYS A 427 -20.33 0.55 -4.98
C LYS A 427 -19.29 0.60 -3.87
N SER A 428 -18.65 -0.53 -3.60
CA SER A 428 -17.48 -0.56 -2.72
C SER A 428 -16.27 0.07 -3.43
N VAL A 429 -15.40 0.69 -2.65
CA VAL A 429 -14.18 1.34 -3.13
C VAL A 429 -13.00 0.36 -3.10
N PHE A 430 -12.74 -0.26 -1.94
CA PHE A 430 -11.65 -1.22 -1.72
C PHE A 430 -10.36 -0.89 -2.49
N ASN A 431 -9.82 0.33 -2.32
CA ASN A 431 -8.49 0.66 -2.86
C ASN A 431 -7.40 -0.23 -2.24
N PHE A 432 -7.63 -0.70 -1.01
CA PHE A 432 -6.69 -1.54 -0.25
C PHE A 432 -7.44 -2.65 0.47
N ASP A 433 -6.69 -3.64 0.92
CA ASP A 433 -7.06 -4.48 2.04
C ASP A 433 -6.54 -3.88 3.37
N SER A 434 -6.75 -4.59 4.48
CA SER A 434 -6.30 -4.11 5.79
C SER A 434 -4.77 -3.97 5.90
N VAL A 435 -3.99 -4.81 5.20
CA VAL A 435 -2.52 -4.75 5.22
C VAL A 435 -2.03 -3.50 4.46
N GLY A 436 -2.60 -3.24 3.28
CA GLY A 436 -2.29 -2.04 2.51
C GLY A 436 -2.63 -0.75 3.26
N LEU A 437 -3.76 -0.70 3.99
CA LEU A 437 -4.11 0.46 4.80
C LEU A 437 -3.20 0.61 6.03
N MET A 438 -2.75 -0.49 6.65
CA MET A 438 -1.75 -0.46 7.73
C MET A 438 -0.42 0.11 7.26
N ARG A 439 0.06 -0.27 6.07
CA ARG A 439 1.27 0.31 5.45
C ARG A 439 1.15 1.82 5.25
N ILE A 440 -0.02 2.30 4.81
CA ILE A 440 -0.28 3.76 4.70
C ILE A 440 -0.24 4.44 6.08
N ALA A 441 -0.80 3.83 7.11
CA ALA A 441 -0.75 4.38 8.46
C ALA A 441 0.69 4.41 9.01
N ASP A 442 1.50 3.38 8.72
CA ASP A 442 2.92 3.33 9.07
C ASP A 442 3.74 4.43 8.40
N GLU A 443 3.52 4.60 7.11
CA GLU A 443 4.13 5.68 6.33
C GLU A 443 3.73 7.08 6.89
N MET A 444 2.45 7.29 7.18
CA MET A 444 2.00 8.55 7.78
C MET A 444 2.61 8.79 9.17
N ASN A 445 2.87 7.73 9.94
CA ASN A 445 3.55 7.82 11.23
C ASN A 445 5.00 8.32 11.09
N SER A 446 5.68 7.96 10.02
CA SER A 446 7.06 8.42 9.76
C SER A 446 7.12 9.82 9.14
N GLU A 447 6.02 10.30 8.54
CA GLU A 447 5.94 11.58 7.84
C GLU A 447 5.04 12.59 8.57
N ALA A 448 3.79 12.67 8.12
CA ALA A 448 2.81 13.69 8.53
C ALA A 448 2.37 13.57 10.01
N LEU A 449 2.50 12.39 10.61
CA LEU A 449 2.08 12.09 11.99
C LEU A 449 3.27 11.77 12.90
N LYS A 450 4.51 12.10 12.52
CA LYS A 450 5.72 11.78 13.30
C LYS A 450 5.66 12.29 14.75
N ASP A 451 5.03 13.43 14.99
CA ASP A 451 4.91 14.03 16.30
C ASP A 451 3.73 13.48 17.14
N SER A 452 2.78 12.79 16.49
CA SER A 452 1.63 12.15 17.14
C SER A 452 1.26 10.85 16.39
N PRO A 453 2.13 9.84 16.41
CA PRO A 453 1.96 8.64 15.62
C PRO A 453 0.75 7.81 16.06
N LEU A 454 0.08 7.19 15.08
CA LEU A 454 -1.04 6.30 15.32
C LEU A 454 -0.56 4.96 15.84
N THR A 455 -1.33 4.40 16.76
CA THR A 455 -1.25 2.99 17.17
C THR A 455 -2.42 2.25 16.56
N TYR A 456 -2.16 1.19 15.82
CA TYR A 456 -3.23 0.42 15.19
C TYR A 456 -3.04 -1.08 15.34
N GLY A 457 -4.16 -1.77 15.29
CA GLY A 457 -4.24 -3.21 15.35
C GLY A 457 -5.11 -3.78 14.24
N GLY A 458 -5.16 -5.10 14.18
CA GLY A 458 -5.94 -5.85 13.21
C GLY A 458 -6.93 -6.81 13.86
N ALA A 459 -7.76 -7.46 13.04
CA ALA A 459 -8.63 -8.54 13.47
C ALA A 459 -8.01 -9.91 13.20
N ILE A 460 -8.27 -10.87 14.11
CA ILE A 460 -7.99 -12.30 13.94
C ILE A 460 -9.31 -13.06 13.84
N ASN A 461 -9.41 -13.95 12.86
CA ASN A 461 -10.53 -14.88 12.73
C ASN A 461 -10.05 -16.32 12.95
N GLN A 462 -10.12 -16.79 14.20
CA GLN A 462 -9.72 -18.13 14.59
C GLN A 462 -10.61 -19.24 14.00
N SER A 463 -11.83 -18.89 13.56
CA SER A 463 -12.78 -19.86 12.99
C SER A 463 -12.52 -20.18 11.51
N ARG A 464 -11.45 -19.61 10.90
CA ARG A 464 -11.06 -19.96 9.52
C ARG A 464 -10.68 -21.43 9.41
N ARG A 465 -11.02 -22.05 8.28
CA ARG A 465 -10.77 -23.48 8.01
C ARG A 465 -9.30 -23.88 8.21
N ARG A 466 -8.34 -23.01 7.78
CA ARG A 466 -6.89 -23.24 7.92
C ARG A 466 -6.29 -22.17 8.81
N ILE A 467 -5.90 -22.55 10.00
CA ILE A 467 -5.31 -21.60 10.96
C ILE A 467 -3.93 -21.09 10.49
N GLU A 468 -3.18 -21.90 9.73
CA GLU A 468 -1.89 -21.53 9.14
C GLU A 468 -2.02 -20.28 8.24
N SER A 469 -3.11 -20.19 7.50
CA SER A 469 -3.40 -19.02 6.66
C SER A 469 -3.67 -17.77 7.49
N GLU A 470 -4.30 -17.91 8.65
CA GLU A 470 -4.55 -16.78 9.55
C GLU A 470 -3.26 -16.35 10.27
N ILE A 471 -2.41 -17.28 10.68
CA ILE A 471 -1.08 -17.01 11.24
C ILE A 471 -0.25 -16.15 10.27
N LYS A 472 -0.17 -16.57 9.00
CA LYS A 472 0.52 -15.77 7.96
C LYS A 472 -0.08 -14.37 7.77
N ARG A 473 -1.40 -14.23 7.89
CA ARG A 473 -2.06 -12.91 7.81
C ARG A 473 -1.73 -12.02 9.00
N VAL A 474 -1.66 -12.60 10.21
CA VAL A 474 -1.24 -11.88 11.41
C VAL A 474 0.20 -11.41 11.24
N GLN A 475 1.11 -12.27 10.78
CA GLN A 475 2.51 -11.90 10.49
C GLN A 475 2.60 -10.72 9.52
N LYS A 476 1.91 -10.79 8.37
CA LYS A 476 1.86 -9.68 7.40
C LYS A 476 1.33 -8.37 7.98
N LYS A 477 0.35 -8.43 8.87
CA LYS A 477 -0.17 -7.24 9.55
C LYS A 477 0.83 -6.68 10.57
N MET A 478 1.57 -7.53 11.28
CA MET A 478 2.64 -7.11 12.18
C MET A 478 3.79 -6.46 11.42
N GLU A 479 4.19 -7.04 10.27
CA GLU A 479 5.16 -6.45 9.34
C GLU A 479 4.71 -5.08 8.81
N ALA A 480 3.41 -4.88 8.68
CA ALA A 480 2.79 -3.59 8.32
C ALA A 480 2.52 -2.68 9.53
N GLY A 481 3.14 -2.92 10.68
CA GLY A 481 3.12 -2.06 11.87
C GLY A 481 1.96 -2.29 12.85
N ALA A 482 1.15 -3.34 12.70
CA ALA A 482 0.09 -3.65 13.66
C ALA A 482 0.67 -4.08 15.03
N GLU A 483 0.22 -3.45 16.11
CA GLU A 483 0.76 -3.67 17.46
C GLU A 483 -0.14 -4.52 18.35
N PHE A 484 -1.39 -4.74 18.00
CA PHE A 484 -2.35 -5.55 18.74
C PHE A 484 -3.41 -6.16 17.81
N PHE A 485 -4.15 -7.15 18.34
CA PHE A 485 -5.19 -7.82 17.58
C PHE A 485 -6.41 -8.06 18.44
N LEU A 486 -7.60 -7.79 17.87
CA LEU A 486 -8.89 -8.19 18.42
C LEU A 486 -9.36 -9.46 17.71
N THR A 487 -9.85 -10.46 18.45
CA THR A 487 -10.32 -11.71 17.85
C THR A 487 -11.82 -11.70 17.61
N GLN A 488 -12.30 -12.63 16.78
CA GLN A 488 -13.72 -12.99 16.80
C GLN A 488 -14.08 -13.55 18.19
N PRO A 489 -15.37 -13.53 18.57
CA PRO A 489 -15.79 -14.07 19.87
C PRO A 489 -15.38 -15.54 20.03
N VAL A 490 -14.85 -15.86 21.18
CA VAL A 490 -14.46 -17.23 21.59
C VAL A 490 -15.64 -17.89 22.27
N PHE A 491 -16.06 -19.04 21.76
CA PHE A 491 -17.18 -19.80 22.32
C PHE A 491 -16.80 -21.23 22.71
N THR A 492 -15.67 -21.72 22.27
CA THR A 492 -15.24 -23.11 22.46
C THR A 492 -13.78 -23.20 22.92
N ALA A 493 -13.42 -24.32 23.54
CA ALA A 493 -12.04 -24.63 23.88
C ALA A 493 -11.16 -24.76 22.62
N GLU A 494 -11.73 -25.21 21.48
CA GLU A 494 -11.03 -25.24 20.20
C GLU A 494 -10.65 -23.84 19.72
N ASP A 495 -11.57 -22.87 19.80
CA ASP A 495 -11.27 -21.47 19.48
C ASP A 495 -10.12 -20.93 20.32
N ALA A 496 -10.12 -21.23 21.64
CA ALA A 496 -9.05 -20.82 22.56
C ALA A 496 -7.71 -21.44 22.19
N GLU A 497 -7.66 -22.74 21.87
CA GLU A 497 -6.44 -23.43 21.49
C GLU A 497 -5.87 -22.91 20.14
N ARG A 498 -6.73 -22.62 19.18
CA ARG A 498 -6.33 -22.03 17.90
C ARG A 498 -5.73 -20.62 18.10
N LEU A 499 -6.27 -19.82 19.01
CA LEU A 499 -5.70 -18.51 19.36
C LEU A 499 -4.38 -18.65 20.14
N ARG A 500 -4.24 -19.63 21.02
CA ARG A 500 -2.99 -19.97 21.68
C ARG A 500 -1.90 -20.23 20.65
N ARG A 501 -2.18 -21.07 19.66
CA ARG A 501 -1.26 -21.36 18.57
C ARG A 501 -0.87 -20.10 17.78
N VAL A 502 -1.82 -19.20 17.49
CA VAL A 502 -1.50 -17.91 16.86
C VAL A 502 -0.54 -17.11 17.71
N LYS A 503 -0.79 -17.02 19.03
CA LYS A 503 0.09 -16.31 19.98
C LYS A 503 1.49 -16.89 20.01
N GLU A 504 1.63 -18.20 20.08
CA GLU A 504 2.91 -18.89 20.17
C GLU A 504 3.74 -18.75 18.89
N GLU A 505 3.11 -18.84 17.71
CA GLU A 505 3.81 -18.75 16.43
C GLU A 505 4.13 -17.30 15.99
N THR A 506 3.39 -16.29 16.49
CA THR A 506 3.56 -14.90 16.04
C THR A 506 4.07 -13.94 17.12
N GLY A 507 3.89 -14.25 18.40
CA GLY A 507 4.15 -13.31 19.49
C GLY A 507 3.15 -12.14 19.56
N ALA A 508 2.09 -12.15 18.75
CA ALA A 508 1.12 -11.06 18.66
C ALA A 508 0.46 -10.72 20.00
N ARG A 509 0.19 -9.43 20.26
CA ARG A 509 -0.63 -9.01 21.39
C ARG A 509 -2.10 -9.25 21.05
N ILE A 510 -2.75 -10.16 21.79
CA ILE A 510 -4.11 -10.64 21.50
C ILE A 510 -5.07 -10.23 22.61
N LEU A 511 -6.14 -9.53 22.26
CA LEU A 511 -7.32 -9.32 23.08
C LEU A 511 -8.42 -10.28 22.60
N CYS A 512 -8.70 -11.30 23.39
CA CYS A 512 -9.69 -12.32 23.05
C CYS A 512 -11.11 -11.76 23.08
N GLY A 513 -11.87 -12.01 22.02
CA GLY A 513 -13.26 -11.57 21.90
C GLY A 513 -14.17 -12.34 22.87
N ILE A 514 -14.92 -11.62 23.67
CA ILE A 514 -15.90 -12.17 24.63
C ILE A 514 -17.27 -11.59 24.32
N MET A 515 -18.22 -12.44 23.98
CA MET A 515 -19.59 -12.04 23.67
C MET A 515 -20.58 -12.84 24.51
N PRO A 516 -21.06 -12.30 25.63
CA PRO A 516 -22.07 -12.99 26.47
C PRO A 516 -23.41 -12.96 25.73
N LEU A 517 -23.76 -14.08 25.09
CA LEU A 517 -25.07 -14.24 24.45
C LEU A 517 -26.17 -14.22 25.51
N VAL A 518 -27.29 -13.59 25.20
CA VAL A 518 -28.28 -13.24 26.24
C VAL A 518 -29.58 -14.07 26.16
N SER A 519 -29.66 -15.00 25.22
CA SER A 519 -30.78 -15.94 25.08
C SER A 519 -30.50 -16.99 24.00
N ARG A 520 -31.24 -18.11 24.02
CA ARG A 520 -31.23 -19.14 22.96
C ARG A 520 -31.51 -18.53 21.56
N LYS A 521 -32.48 -17.61 21.47
CA LYS A 521 -32.82 -16.90 20.24
C LYS A 521 -31.63 -16.06 19.72
N ASN A 522 -30.92 -15.40 20.63
CA ASN A 522 -29.73 -14.63 20.27
C ASN A 522 -28.58 -15.55 19.79
N ALA A 523 -28.38 -16.69 20.47
CA ALA A 523 -27.38 -17.68 20.08
C ALA A 523 -27.67 -18.26 18.67
N LEU A 524 -28.92 -18.64 18.42
CA LEU A 524 -29.38 -19.09 17.10
C LEU A 524 -29.20 -18.02 16.00
N PHE A 525 -29.51 -16.77 16.31
CA PHE A 525 -29.30 -15.66 15.38
C PHE A 525 -27.82 -15.50 15.03
N MET A 526 -26.94 -15.50 16.03
CA MET A 526 -25.50 -15.39 15.83
C MET A 526 -24.95 -16.53 14.97
N LYS A 527 -25.42 -17.76 15.22
CA LYS A 527 -25.00 -18.94 14.45
C LYS A 527 -25.40 -18.87 12.97
N ASN A 528 -26.64 -18.43 12.69
CA ASN A 528 -27.23 -18.58 11.36
C ASN A 528 -27.12 -17.32 10.50
N GLU A 529 -27.04 -16.13 11.09
CA GLU A 529 -27.12 -14.85 10.38
C GLU A 529 -25.80 -14.07 10.38
N ILE A 530 -24.88 -14.36 11.30
CA ILE A 530 -23.63 -13.61 11.42
C ILE A 530 -22.45 -14.47 10.96
N SER A 531 -21.90 -14.12 9.82
CA SER A 531 -20.73 -14.82 9.27
C SER A 531 -19.47 -14.55 10.10
N GLY A 532 -18.64 -15.57 10.29
CA GLY A 532 -17.38 -15.47 11.03
C GLY A 532 -17.48 -15.66 12.53
N VAL A 533 -18.68 -15.89 13.06
CA VAL A 533 -18.94 -16.23 14.46
C VAL A 533 -19.28 -17.72 14.58
N ASN A 534 -18.53 -18.46 15.39
CA ASN A 534 -18.69 -19.92 15.52
C ASN A 534 -19.45 -20.28 16.79
N VAL A 535 -20.78 -20.17 16.77
CA VAL A 535 -21.64 -20.65 17.86
C VAL A 535 -22.04 -22.10 17.58
N THR A 536 -21.57 -23.04 18.41
CA THR A 536 -21.87 -24.48 18.26
C THR A 536 -23.25 -24.83 18.83
N ASP A 537 -23.75 -26.04 18.49
CA ASP A 537 -25.01 -26.55 19.04
C ASP A 537 -24.93 -26.75 20.57
N GLU A 538 -23.76 -27.19 21.08
CA GLU A 538 -23.51 -27.33 22.51
C GLU A 538 -23.67 -26.01 23.25
N VAL A 539 -23.20 -24.90 22.69
CA VAL A 539 -23.40 -23.56 23.25
C VAL A 539 -24.89 -23.17 23.30
N ILE A 540 -25.63 -23.49 22.21
CA ILE A 540 -27.07 -23.21 22.11
C ILE A 540 -27.87 -24.03 23.10
N GLU A 541 -27.52 -25.31 23.31
CA GLU A 541 -28.20 -26.23 24.23
C GLU A 541 -28.08 -25.81 25.70
N ARG A 542 -27.05 -25.02 26.04
CA ARG A 542 -26.94 -24.45 27.40
C ARG A 542 -28.06 -23.45 27.74
N TYR A 543 -28.72 -22.89 26.75
CA TYR A 543 -29.82 -21.95 26.93
C TYR A 543 -31.16 -22.71 26.98
N PRO A 544 -31.90 -22.67 28.10
CA PRO A 544 -33.22 -23.29 28.19
C PRO A 544 -34.17 -22.71 27.14
N GLU A 545 -35.06 -23.52 26.58
CA GLU A 545 -35.99 -23.12 25.51
C GLU A 545 -36.89 -21.94 25.90
N ASN A 546 -37.38 -21.93 27.16
CA ASN A 546 -38.29 -20.95 27.71
C ASN A 546 -37.65 -20.11 28.81
N ALA A 547 -36.33 -19.87 28.73
CA ALA A 547 -35.61 -19.07 29.71
C ALA A 547 -36.13 -17.63 29.77
N GLY A 548 -36.30 -17.10 30.96
CA GLY A 548 -36.49 -15.69 31.19
C GLY A 548 -35.26 -14.87 30.79
N ARG A 549 -35.40 -13.55 30.79
CA ARG A 549 -34.28 -12.65 30.46
C ARG A 549 -33.06 -12.89 31.35
N GLU A 550 -33.29 -12.99 32.65
CA GLU A 550 -32.24 -13.15 33.66
C GLU A 550 -31.52 -14.50 33.50
N ASP A 551 -32.27 -15.58 33.28
CA ASP A 551 -31.69 -16.92 33.08
C ASP A 551 -30.78 -16.96 31.83
N GLY A 552 -31.22 -16.35 30.74
CA GLY A 552 -30.40 -16.27 29.52
C GLY A 552 -29.14 -15.43 29.72
N GLU A 553 -29.23 -14.31 30.46
CA GLU A 553 -28.07 -13.48 30.80
C GLU A 553 -27.10 -14.24 31.74
N ASN A 554 -27.62 -15.04 32.69
CA ASN A 554 -26.79 -15.86 33.56
C ASN A 554 -25.95 -16.86 32.75
N VAL A 555 -26.56 -17.60 31.84
CA VAL A 555 -25.85 -18.54 30.97
C VAL A 555 -24.77 -17.80 30.18
N GLY A 556 -25.07 -16.63 29.61
CA GLY A 556 -24.10 -15.85 28.84
C GLY A 556 -22.91 -15.34 29.68
N VAL A 557 -23.17 -14.96 30.94
CA VAL A 557 -22.10 -14.55 31.87
C VAL A 557 -21.21 -15.74 32.23
N GLU A 558 -21.78 -16.90 32.53
CA GLU A 558 -21.01 -18.12 32.86
C GLU A 558 -20.15 -18.58 31.68
N LEU A 559 -20.71 -18.61 30.45
CA LEU A 559 -19.93 -18.89 29.23
C LEU A 559 -18.79 -17.90 29.04
N ALA A 560 -19.02 -16.60 29.27
CA ALA A 560 -17.98 -15.58 29.18
C ALA A 560 -16.85 -15.84 30.20
N LYS A 561 -17.17 -16.18 31.44
CA LYS A 561 -16.20 -16.53 32.48
C LYS A 561 -15.39 -17.79 32.12
N GLU A 562 -16.03 -18.82 31.58
CA GLU A 562 -15.37 -20.04 31.11
C GLU A 562 -14.37 -19.73 30.02
N MET A 563 -14.72 -18.90 29.01
CA MET A 563 -13.81 -18.53 27.91
C MET A 563 -12.67 -17.64 28.40
N ILE A 564 -12.91 -16.76 29.36
CA ILE A 564 -11.86 -15.98 30.02
C ILE A 564 -10.88 -16.92 30.72
N ALA A 565 -11.37 -17.90 31.47
CA ALA A 565 -10.53 -18.89 32.17
C ALA A 565 -9.69 -19.72 31.17
N ALA A 566 -10.28 -20.14 30.05
CA ALA A 566 -9.61 -20.92 28.98
C ALA A 566 -8.52 -20.15 28.24
N THR A 567 -8.55 -18.81 28.24
CA THR A 567 -7.62 -17.96 27.49
C THR A 567 -6.68 -17.14 28.39
N ARG A 568 -6.89 -17.19 29.74
CA ARG A 568 -6.20 -16.34 30.71
C ARG A 568 -4.67 -16.40 30.66
N ASP A 569 -4.10 -17.54 30.40
CA ASP A 569 -2.65 -17.79 30.41
C ASP A 569 -1.91 -17.16 29.24
N PHE A 570 -2.55 -17.02 28.09
CA PHE A 570 -1.90 -16.46 26.89
C PHE A 570 -2.48 -15.11 26.42
N ALA A 571 -3.75 -14.78 26.72
CA ALA A 571 -4.37 -13.53 26.27
C ALA A 571 -3.73 -12.31 26.96
N ASP A 572 -3.45 -11.25 26.21
CA ASP A 572 -2.99 -9.97 26.76
C ASP A 572 -4.15 -9.12 27.30
N GLY A 573 -5.37 -9.48 26.94
CA GLY A 573 -6.59 -8.81 27.39
C GLY A 573 -7.84 -9.38 26.75
N TYR A 574 -8.94 -8.66 26.91
CA TYR A 574 -10.26 -9.08 26.46
C TYR A 574 -10.97 -7.96 25.72
N TYR A 575 -11.66 -8.33 24.66
CA TYR A 575 -12.49 -7.47 23.82
C TYR A 575 -13.96 -7.86 23.97
N PHE A 576 -14.73 -7.05 24.67
CA PHE A 576 -16.13 -7.32 24.98
C PHE A 576 -17.06 -6.68 23.95
N SER A 577 -17.95 -7.48 23.38
CA SER A 577 -19.08 -7.03 22.56
C SER A 577 -20.38 -7.52 23.18
N PHE A 578 -21.26 -6.60 23.57
CA PHE A 578 -22.50 -6.91 24.28
C PHE A 578 -23.71 -6.83 23.36
N PRO A 579 -24.42 -7.95 23.09
CA PRO A 579 -25.67 -7.92 22.36
C PRO A 579 -26.66 -6.89 22.95
N PHE A 580 -27.26 -6.08 22.09
CA PHE A 580 -28.20 -5.02 22.45
C PHE A 580 -27.65 -3.96 23.42
N ASN A 581 -26.35 -3.70 23.40
CA ASN A 581 -25.63 -2.77 24.27
C ASN A 581 -25.86 -3.02 25.79
N ARG A 582 -25.99 -4.30 26.20
CA ARG A 582 -26.15 -4.68 27.61
C ARG A 582 -24.82 -4.62 28.38
N THR A 583 -24.17 -3.48 28.36
CA THR A 583 -22.84 -3.24 28.95
C THR A 583 -22.78 -3.44 30.46
N TYR A 584 -23.93 -3.36 31.16
CA TYR A 584 -24.03 -3.65 32.58
C TYR A 584 -23.61 -5.09 32.96
N LEU A 585 -23.63 -6.04 32.01
CA LEU A 585 -23.17 -7.40 32.21
C LEU A 585 -21.66 -7.45 32.47
N LEU A 586 -20.90 -6.47 32.01
CA LEU A 586 -19.46 -6.42 32.23
C LEU A 586 -19.13 -6.51 33.74
N LYS A 587 -19.86 -5.78 34.59
CA LYS A 587 -19.62 -5.80 36.04
C LYS A 587 -19.65 -7.20 36.62
N ARG A 588 -20.52 -8.08 36.12
CA ARG A 588 -20.67 -9.46 36.58
C ARG A 588 -19.58 -10.40 36.07
N ILE A 589 -18.91 -10.01 35.00
CA ILE A 589 -17.87 -10.81 34.32
C ILE A 589 -16.48 -10.46 34.83
N ILE A 590 -16.19 -9.17 35.06
CA ILE A 590 -14.85 -8.70 35.44
C ILE A 590 -14.42 -9.07 36.86
N GLU A 591 -15.34 -9.53 37.72
CA GLU A 591 -14.97 -10.05 39.03
C GLU A 591 -14.02 -11.25 38.98
N GLU A 592 -13.85 -11.85 37.76
CA GLU A 592 -12.96 -12.98 37.48
C GLU A 592 -11.64 -12.54 36.79
N LEU A 593 -11.48 -11.29 36.40
CA LEU A 593 -10.29 -10.75 35.76
C LEU A 593 -9.26 -10.26 36.76
#